data_d81dd789b0e5546ac2ac7e68f22ba57b
#
_entry.id   d81dd789b0e5546ac2ac7e68f22ba57b
#
_cell.length_a   1.000
_cell.length_b   1.000
_cell.length_c   1.000
_cell.angle_alpha   90.00
_cell.angle_beta   90.00
_cell.angle_gamma   90.00
#
_symmetry.space_group_name_H-M   'P 1'
#
loop_
_entity.id
_entity.type
_entity.pdbx_description
1 polymer ?
#
loop_
_entity_poly.entity_id
_entity_poly.type
_entity_poly.pdbx_seq_one_letter_code
_entity_poly.pdbx_strand_id
1 'polypeptide(L)'
;MEHILIHNTNGKDNVERASLAFVVGNVARSANQKVTVLLTIEGVRVAVKGYADDMQAHGFAPLSDLIRQFVEAGGEIWVCGACANPREITSDDL
;
A
#
# COMPACT_ATOMS: atom_id res chain seq x y z
N MET A 1 16.30 -8.60 -13.60
CA MET A 1 15.16 -8.28 -12.70
C MET A 1 14.68 -6.87 -12.98
N GLU A 2 13.40 -6.71 -13.24
CA GLU A 2 12.81 -5.41 -13.47
C GLU A 2 12.30 -4.81 -12.17
N HIS A 3 12.24 -3.49 -12.14
CA HIS A 3 11.68 -2.76 -11.01
C HIS A 3 10.28 -2.27 -11.40
N ILE A 4 9.26 -2.77 -10.70
CA ILE A 4 7.87 -2.41 -10.95
C ILE A 4 7.45 -1.40 -9.90
N LEU A 5 6.93 -0.27 -10.36
CA LEU A 5 6.38 0.77 -9.48
C LEU A 5 4.86 0.76 -9.61
N ILE A 6 4.18 0.56 -8.50
CA ILE A 6 2.72 0.61 -8.43
C ILE A 6 2.34 1.89 -7.70
N HIS A 7 1.57 2.74 -8.36
CA HIS A 7 1.14 4.02 -7.80
C HIS A 7 -0.28 3.90 -7.28
N ASN A 8 -0.46 3.97 -5.97
CA ASN A 8 -1.77 3.90 -5.33
C ASN A 8 -2.15 5.25 -4.75
N THR A 9 -3.28 5.80 -5.20
CA THR A 9 -3.79 7.11 -4.74
C THR A 9 -4.97 6.97 -3.77
N ASN A 10 -5.39 5.75 -3.45
CA ASN A 10 -6.64 5.51 -2.72
C ASN A 10 -6.38 4.90 -1.34
N GLY A 11 -7.19 5.35 -0.37
CA GLY A 11 -7.34 4.75 0.94
C GLY A 11 -8.77 4.25 1.10
N LYS A 12 -9.45 4.67 2.18
CA LYS A 12 -10.84 4.25 2.44
C LYS A 12 -11.84 4.82 1.43
N ASP A 13 -11.44 5.82 0.63
CA ASP A 13 -12.27 6.34 -0.45
C ASP A 13 -12.49 5.32 -1.57
N ASN A 14 -11.59 4.36 -1.72
CA ASN A 14 -11.77 3.25 -2.65
C ASN A 14 -10.95 2.04 -2.15
N VAL A 15 -11.57 1.23 -1.31
CA VAL A 15 -10.92 0.09 -0.67
C VAL A 15 -10.47 -0.95 -1.69
N GLU A 16 -11.24 -1.14 -2.76
CA GLU A 16 -10.89 -2.11 -3.80
C GLU A 16 -9.60 -1.71 -4.51
N ARG A 17 -9.46 -0.45 -4.91
CA ARG A 17 -8.25 0.02 -5.58
C ARG A 17 -7.04 -0.05 -4.65
N ALA A 18 -7.22 0.34 -3.39
CA ALA A 18 -6.15 0.25 -2.40
C ALA A 18 -5.71 -1.20 -2.20
N SER A 19 -6.65 -2.14 -2.14
CA SER A 19 -6.36 -3.55 -1.99
C SER A 19 -5.69 -4.12 -3.23
N LEU A 20 -6.16 -3.74 -4.41
CA LEU A 20 -5.64 -4.24 -5.69
C LEU A 20 -4.16 -3.89 -5.85
N ALA A 21 -3.73 -2.73 -5.39
CA ALA A 21 -2.31 -2.33 -5.46
C ALA A 21 -1.41 -3.37 -4.81
N PHE A 22 -1.82 -3.92 -3.66
CA PHE A 22 -1.04 -4.92 -2.93
C PHE A 22 -1.27 -6.33 -3.47
N VAL A 23 -2.43 -6.64 -4.03
CA VAL A 23 -2.66 -7.91 -4.74
C VAL A 23 -1.71 -8.00 -5.94
N VAL A 24 -1.66 -6.96 -6.77
CA VAL A 24 -0.75 -6.91 -7.91
C VAL A 24 0.71 -6.94 -7.45
N GLY A 25 1.02 -6.19 -6.39
CA GLY A 25 2.36 -6.17 -5.81
C GLY A 25 2.81 -7.54 -5.34
N ASN A 26 1.93 -8.29 -4.69
CA ASN A 26 2.23 -9.64 -4.20
C ASN A 26 2.45 -10.60 -5.37
N VAL A 27 1.64 -10.51 -6.41
CA VAL A 27 1.82 -11.34 -7.62
C VAL A 27 3.17 -11.04 -8.26
N ALA A 28 3.52 -9.78 -8.43
CA ALA A 28 4.81 -9.40 -9.02
C ALA A 28 5.99 -9.85 -8.15
N ARG A 29 5.87 -9.78 -6.82
CA ARG A 29 6.91 -10.30 -5.93
C ARG A 29 7.06 -11.81 -6.05
N SER A 30 5.95 -12.54 -6.18
CA SER A 30 6.00 -13.99 -6.37
C SER A 30 6.67 -14.36 -7.70
N ALA A 31 6.67 -13.47 -8.68
CA ALA A 31 7.39 -13.62 -9.94
C ALA A 31 8.83 -13.12 -9.85
N ASN A 32 9.34 -12.86 -8.65
CA ASN A 32 10.70 -12.45 -8.36
C ASN A 32 11.09 -11.10 -8.98
N GLN A 33 10.11 -10.20 -9.11
CA GLN A 33 10.38 -8.83 -9.54
C GLN A 33 10.61 -7.92 -8.34
N LYS A 34 11.42 -6.88 -8.50
CA LYS A 34 11.52 -5.83 -7.50
C LYS A 34 10.29 -4.95 -7.61
N VAL A 35 9.57 -4.75 -6.50
CA VAL A 35 8.30 -4.01 -6.50
C VAL A 35 8.30 -2.95 -5.41
N THR A 36 7.89 -1.74 -5.80
CA THR A 36 7.62 -0.64 -4.88
C THR A 36 6.18 -0.18 -5.07
N VAL A 37 5.45 -0.03 -3.97
CA VAL A 37 4.14 0.64 -3.98
C VAL A 37 4.36 2.07 -3.50
N LEU A 38 4.09 3.04 -4.38
CA LEU A 38 4.16 4.46 -4.06
C LEU A 38 2.77 4.92 -3.65
N LEU A 39 2.67 5.48 -2.45
CA LEU A 39 1.40 5.97 -1.89
C LEU A 39 1.37 7.50 -1.99
N THR A 40 0.35 8.01 -2.65
CA THR A 40 0.09 9.46 -2.78
C THR A 40 -1.37 9.75 -2.50
N ILE A 41 -1.72 11.02 -2.31
CA ILE A 41 -3.09 11.47 -2.06
C ILE A 41 -3.64 10.70 -0.85
N GLU A 42 -4.87 10.20 -0.89
CA GLU A 42 -5.43 9.41 0.21
C GLU A 42 -4.70 8.09 0.43
N GLY A 43 -3.97 7.60 -0.57
CA GLY A 43 -3.16 6.39 -0.45
C GLY A 43 -2.11 6.48 0.64
N VAL A 44 -1.61 7.68 0.98
CA VAL A 44 -0.61 7.82 2.05
C VAL A 44 -1.13 7.34 3.41
N ARG A 45 -2.44 7.39 3.63
CA ARG A 45 -3.05 6.95 4.88
C ARG A 45 -2.94 5.44 5.07
N VAL A 46 -2.80 4.68 3.99
CA VAL A 46 -2.67 3.21 4.05
C VAL A 46 -1.43 2.79 4.84
N ALA A 47 -0.39 3.62 4.84
CA ALA A 47 0.83 3.34 5.59
C ALA A 47 0.73 3.76 7.07
N VAL A 48 -0.32 4.48 7.47
CA VAL A 48 -0.52 4.90 8.85
C VAL A 48 -0.89 3.70 9.70
N LYS A 49 -0.24 3.58 10.87
CA LYS A 49 -0.51 2.46 11.80
C LYS A 49 -1.99 2.37 12.13
N GLY A 50 -2.55 1.19 11.95
CA GLY A 50 -3.94 0.89 12.29
C GLY A 50 -4.98 1.31 11.26
N TYR A 51 -4.61 2.14 10.29
CA TYR A 51 -5.60 2.64 9.31
C TYR A 51 -6.21 1.52 8.46
N ALA A 52 -5.41 0.54 8.07
CA ALA A 52 -5.84 -0.55 7.19
C ALA A 52 -6.50 -1.71 7.93
N ASP A 53 -6.56 -1.65 9.27
CA ASP A 53 -6.98 -2.80 10.09
C ASP A 53 -8.41 -3.25 9.81
N ASP A 54 -9.29 -2.33 9.42
CA ASP A 54 -10.70 -2.62 9.14
C ASP A 54 -11.04 -2.54 7.65
N MET A 55 -10.02 -2.51 6.78
CA MET A 55 -10.22 -2.40 5.34
C MET A 55 -10.20 -3.79 4.68
N GLN A 56 -11.31 -4.14 4.04
CA GLN A 56 -11.40 -5.37 3.25
C GLN A 56 -12.37 -5.15 2.10
N ALA A 57 -11.89 -5.30 0.87
CA ALA A 57 -12.74 -5.26 -0.31
C ALA A 57 -13.42 -6.60 -0.51
N HIS A 58 -14.62 -6.58 -1.09
CA HIS A 58 -15.34 -7.80 -1.40
C HIS A 58 -14.51 -8.72 -2.31
N GLY A 59 -14.35 -9.96 -1.90
CA GLY A 59 -13.58 -10.95 -2.66
C GLY A 59 -12.09 -10.92 -2.43
N PHE A 60 -11.57 -9.97 -1.61
CA PHE A 60 -10.14 -9.87 -1.33
C PHE A 60 -9.87 -10.22 0.14
N ALA A 61 -8.62 -10.59 0.42
CA ALA A 61 -8.16 -10.71 1.78
C ALA A 61 -8.15 -9.34 2.46
N PRO A 62 -8.16 -9.27 3.81
CA PRO A 62 -8.01 -7.99 4.52
C PRO A 62 -6.76 -7.25 4.07
N LEU A 63 -6.85 -5.93 3.93
CA LEU A 63 -5.74 -5.13 3.42
C LEU A 63 -4.50 -5.24 4.30
N SER A 64 -4.68 -5.29 5.62
CA SER A 64 -3.54 -5.45 6.54
C SER A 64 -2.76 -6.74 6.27
N ASP A 65 -3.45 -7.83 5.92
CA ASP A 65 -2.80 -9.09 5.57
C ASP A 65 -2.05 -8.98 4.25
N LEU A 66 -2.64 -8.31 3.27
CA LEU A 66 -2.00 -8.10 1.96
C LEU A 66 -0.72 -7.27 2.10
N ILE A 67 -0.77 -6.21 2.92
CA ILE A 67 0.40 -5.37 3.17
C ILE A 67 1.48 -6.16 3.88
N ARG A 68 1.14 -6.92 4.91
CA ARG A 68 2.10 -7.72 5.66
C ARG A 68 2.79 -8.73 4.74
N GLN A 69 2.02 -9.43 3.92
CA GLN A 69 2.55 -10.37 2.94
C GLN A 69 3.53 -9.70 1.99
N PHE A 70 3.18 -8.50 1.51
CA PHE A 70 4.01 -7.75 0.58
C PHE A 70 5.36 -7.35 1.20
N VAL A 71 5.33 -6.83 2.42
CA VAL A 71 6.55 -6.42 3.13
C VAL A 71 7.42 -7.62 3.47
N GLU A 72 6.83 -8.71 3.94
CA GLU A 72 7.55 -9.94 4.26
C GLU A 72 8.21 -10.57 3.02
N ALA A 73 7.60 -10.39 1.86
CA ALA A 73 8.16 -10.86 0.60
C ALA A 73 9.26 -9.95 0.04
N GLY A 74 9.59 -8.86 0.73
CA GLY A 74 10.63 -7.92 0.32
C GLY A 74 10.14 -6.75 -0.53
N GLY A 75 8.84 -6.53 -0.63
CA GLY A 75 8.29 -5.35 -1.28
C GLY A 75 8.59 -4.07 -0.51
N GLU A 76 8.70 -2.97 -1.22
CA GLU A 76 8.95 -1.65 -0.63
C GLU A 76 7.71 -0.77 -0.72
N ILE A 77 7.50 0.06 0.31
CA ILE A 77 6.41 1.02 0.34
C ILE A 77 7.03 2.41 0.50
N TRP A 78 6.72 3.31 -0.44
CA TRP A 78 7.15 4.71 -0.38
C TRP A 78 5.94 5.61 -0.13
N VAL A 79 6.09 6.55 0.79
CA VAL A 79 5.04 7.51 1.14
C VAL A 79 5.45 8.89 0.66
N CYS A 80 4.55 9.53 -0.12
CA CYS A 80 4.81 10.85 -0.65
C CYS A 80 4.69 11.90 0.47
N GLY A 81 5.80 12.58 0.78
CA GLY A 81 5.82 13.62 1.82
C GLY A 81 4.92 14.81 1.50
N ALA A 82 4.85 15.19 0.22
CA ALA A 82 3.99 16.30 -0.20
C ALA A 82 2.50 16.03 0.04
N CYS A 83 2.11 14.75 0.04
CA CYS A 83 0.73 14.35 0.33
C CYS A 83 0.51 14.08 1.82
N ALA A 84 1.53 13.60 2.52
CA ALA A 84 1.44 13.31 3.96
C ALA A 84 1.36 14.58 4.80
N ASN A 85 2.13 15.62 4.44
CA ASN A 85 2.21 16.85 5.23
C ASN A 85 0.85 17.56 5.39
N PRO A 86 0.07 17.79 4.31
CA PRO A 86 -1.26 18.42 4.48
C PRO A 86 -2.22 17.59 5.31
N ARG A 87 -1.99 16.29 5.41
CA ARG A 87 -2.82 15.36 6.18
C ARG A 87 -2.31 15.15 7.59
N GLU A 88 -1.27 15.91 7.98
CA GLU A 88 -0.68 15.87 9.32
C GLU A 88 -0.14 14.48 9.68
N ILE A 89 0.33 13.72 8.68
CA ILE A 89 0.94 12.42 8.86
C ILE A 89 2.46 12.64 9.00
N THR A 90 3.01 12.14 10.10
CA THR A 90 4.45 12.23 10.38
C THR A 90 5.08 10.85 10.36
N SER A 91 6.41 10.79 10.43
CA SER A 91 7.12 9.50 10.48
C SER A 91 6.70 8.67 11.70
N ASP A 92 6.24 9.29 12.78
CA ASP A 92 5.79 8.57 13.97
C ASP A 92 4.48 7.82 13.71
N ASP A 93 3.70 8.24 12.73
CA ASP A 93 2.41 7.61 12.39
C ASP A 93 2.56 6.37 11.50
N LEU A 94 3.75 6.19 10.92
CA LEU A 94 3.99 5.13 9.92
C LEU A 94 4.58 3.85 10.52
#